data_b2a4dd6e47665c3fad78dae290154895
#
_entry.id   b2a4dd6e47665c3fad78dae290154895
#
_cell.length_a   1.000
_cell.length_b   1.000
_cell.length_c   1.000
_cell.angle_alpha   90.00
_cell.angle_beta   90.00
_cell.angle_gamma   90.00
#
_symmetry.space_group_name_H-M   'P 1'
#
loop_
_entity.id
_entity.type
_entity.pdbx_description
1 polymer ?
#
loop_
_entity_poly.entity_id
_entity_poly.type
_entity_poly.pdbx_seq_one_letter_code
_entity_poly.pdbx_strand_id
1 'polypeptide(L)'
;MPQSRKRTILPPGPVMVDVAGTGLSAHEKRRLRHPLVGGVILFARNFESRAQLQKLCGDIHALRDEPLLIAVDHEGGRVQRFRSDGFTPLPAMGRLGELWMRDALRALRLASETGYVLGAELRACGVDLSFTPVLDLDYGVSSVIGDRAFHSDARVVAVLARALVQGLALAGMAACGKHFPGHGAVQADSHHEIPVDSRGLEEILAEDAAPYDWLGDMVLPSVMPAHVIYPQVDPQPAGFSRYWIQSVLRERLAYDGVVFSDDLTMQGATVAGDILARAEAALGAGCDMVLVCNRPDLADELLQRLRIEPQAASIARLRRLMPRVAAPGWDELQANERYQYARRLQSEIVSG
;
A
#
# COMPACT_ATOMS: atom_id res chain seq x y z
N MET A 1 -0.87 -44.76 18.28
CA MET A 1 -0.72 -43.79 17.19
C MET A 1 -1.14 -42.44 17.74
N PRO A 2 -0.26 -41.41 17.74
CA PRO A 2 -0.66 -40.08 18.21
C PRO A 2 -1.61 -39.49 17.17
N GLN A 3 -2.79 -39.07 17.63
CA GLN A 3 -3.76 -38.33 16.83
C GLN A 3 -3.10 -37.05 16.33
N SER A 4 -2.92 -36.95 15.02
CA SER A 4 -2.54 -35.70 14.34
C SER A 4 -3.60 -34.66 14.70
N ARG A 5 -3.27 -33.71 15.60
CA ARG A 5 -4.07 -32.51 15.80
C ARG A 5 -4.16 -31.85 14.44
N LYS A 6 -5.35 -31.84 13.79
CA LYS A 6 -5.63 -30.99 12.63
C LYS A 6 -5.31 -29.56 13.04
N ARG A 7 -4.20 -29.02 12.55
CA ARG A 7 -3.89 -27.61 12.71
C ARG A 7 -4.98 -26.84 11.95
N THR A 8 -5.70 -25.99 12.63
CA THR A 8 -6.65 -25.10 12.00
C THR A 8 -5.86 -23.99 11.32
N ILE A 9 -5.82 -24.00 10.00
CA ILE A 9 -5.21 -22.92 9.21
C ILE A 9 -6.14 -21.72 9.36
N LEU A 10 -5.64 -20.64 9.98
CA LEU A 10 -6.38 -19.39 10.10
C LEU A 10 -6.21 -18.61 8.77
N PRO A 11 -7.32 -18.26 8.09
CA PRO A 11 -7.26 -17.40 6.91
C PRO A 11 -6.80 -15.98 7.30
N PRO A 12 -6.37 -15.14 6.33
CA PRO A 12 -6.06 -13.75 6.60
C PRO A 12 -7.28 -13.01 7.13
N GLY A 13 -7.14 -12.38 8.29
CA GLY A 13 -8.16 -11.53 8.89
C GLY A 13 -8.22 -10.14 8.22
N PRO A 14 -9.26 -9.34 8.52
CA PRO A 14 -9.49 -8.05 7.88
C PRO A 14 -8.74 -6.88 8.55
N VAL A 15 -7.80 -7.13 9.45
CA VAL A 15 -7.08 -6.07 10.18
C VAL A 15 -5.57 -6.17 9.94
N MET A 16 -4.96 -5.07 9.51
CA MET A 16 -3.52 -4.88 9.46
C MET A 16 -3.09 -4.00 10.63
N VAL A 17 -2.08 -4.44 11.36
CA VAL A 17 -1.52 -3.72 12.51
C VAL A 17 -0.03 -3.49 12.34
N ASP A 18 0.57 -2.66 13.18
CA ASP A 18 2.01 -2.45 13.22
C ASP A 18 2.69 -3.12 14.41
N VAL A 19 4.02 -3.01 14.47
CA VAL A 19 4.85 -3.45 15.58
C VAL A 19 5.75 -2.30 16.06
N ALA A 20 6.11 -2.33 17.35
CA ALA A 20 6.71 -1.19 18.01
C ALA A 20 8.18 -0.96 17.63
N GLY A 21 8.94 -2.02 17.36
CA GLY A 21 10.38 -1.92 17.19
C GLY A 21 10.96 -2.95 16.22
N THR A 22 12.25 -3.25 16.39
CA THR A 22 13.05 -4.11 15.50
C THR A 22 12.93 -5.61 15.78
N GLY A 23 12.10 -6.00 16.75
CA GLY A 23 11.80 -7.40 17.09
C GLY A 23 10.44 -7.52 17.74
N LEU A 24 9.91 -8.73 17.83
CA LEU A 24 8.57 -9.02 18.37
C LEU A 24 8.60 -9.29 19.87
N SER A 25 7.89 -8.50 20.65
CA SER A 25 7.56 -8.79 22.05
C SER A 25 6.59 -9.98 22.17
N ALA A 26 6.49 -10.56 23.37
CA ALA A 26 5.52 -11.61 23.65
C ALA A 26 4.05 -11.15 23.46
N HIS A 27 3.78 -9.86 23.74
CA HIS A 27 2.47 -9.26 23.54
C HIS A 27 2.13 -9.16 22.04
N GLU A 28 3.04 -8.64 21.23
CA GLU A 28 2.86 -8.55 19.77
C GLU A 28 2.70 -9.91 19.12
N LYS A 29 3.47 -10.92 19.53
CA LYS A 29 3.28 -12.31 19.05
C LYS A 29 1.88 -12.83 19.34
N ARG A 30 1.26 -12.48 20.48
CA ARG A 30 -0.14 -12.85 20.78
C ARG A 30 -1.11 -12.06 19.89
N ARG A 31 -0.93 -10.73 19.75
CA ARG A 31 -1.73 -9.86 18.88
C ARG A 31 -1.73 -10.38 17.43
N LEU A 32 -0.56 -10.66 16.88
CA LEU A 32 -0.40 -11.12 15.51
C LEU A 32 -0.95 -12.52 15.24
N ARG A 33 -1.14 -13.35 16.30
CA ARG A 33 -1.85 -14.62 16.19
C ARG A 33 -3.37 -14.49 16.29
N HIS A 34 -3.90 -13.29 16.54
CA HIS A 34 -5.33 -13.09 16.63
C HIS A 34 -6.01 -13.37 15.27
N PRO A 35 -7.16 -14.12 15.21
CA PRO A 35 -7.80 -14.50 13.95
C PRO A 35 -8.15 -13.32 13.03
N LEU A 36 -8.47 -12.16 13.60
CA LEU A 36 -8.81 -10.96 12.84
C LEU A 36 -7.59 -10.26 12.23
N VAL A 37 -6.35 -10.58 12.61
CA VAL A 37 -5.16 -9.99 12.00
C VAL A 37 -4.82 -10.72 10.71
N GLY A 38 -4.67 -9.99 9.61
CA GLY A 38 -4.31 -10.52 8.29
C GLY A 38 -2.98 -9.98 7.78
N GLY A 39 -2.48 -8.87 8.35
CA GLY A 39 -1.24 -8.26 7.90
C GLY A 39 -0.52 -7.44 8.97
N VAL A 40 0.72 -7.08 8.64
CA VAL A 40 1.60 -6.20 9.42
C VAL A 40 2.14 -5.12 8.50
N ILE A 41 2.04 -3.86 8.91
CA ILE A 41 2.72 -2.74 8.22
C ILE A 41 3.97 -2.35 9.01
N LEU A 42 5.09 -2.18 8.29
CA LEU A 42 6.37 -1.77 8.84
C LEU A 42 6.64 -0.28 8.58
N PHE A 43 7.35 0.35 9.50
CA PHE A 43 7.78 1.75 9.45
C PHE A 43 9.30 1.86 9.59
N ALA A 44 9.86 3.06 9.44
CA ALA A 44 11.30 3.30 9.62
C ALA A 44 11.84 2.81 10.97
N ARG A 45 11.04 2.88 12.05
CA ARG A 45 11.41 2.40 13.39
C ARG A 45 11.63 0.88 13.48
N ASN A 46 11.14 0.14 12.48
CA ASN A 46 11.28 -1.31 12.43
C ASN A 46 12.55 -1.76 11.70
N PHE A 47 13.40 -0.81 11.29
CA PHE A 47 14.60 -1.07 10.52
C PHE A 47 15.85 -0.52 11.21
N GLU A 48 16.81 -1.38 11.42
CA GLU A 48 18.16 -1.07 11.90
C GLU A 48 19.23 -1.57 10.90
N SER A 49 19.03 -2.79 10.41
CA SER A 49 19.87 -3.40 9.38
C SER A 49 19.06 -4.42 8.56
N ARG A 50 19.57 -4.79 7.39
CA ARG A 50 18.95 -5.85 6.57
C ARG A 50 18.80 -7.17 7.31
N ALA A 51 19.86 -7.60 8.00
CA ALA A 51 19.84 -8.85 8.75
C ALA A 51 18.78 -8.83 9.86
N GLN A 52 18.64 -7.70 10.57
CA GLN A 52 17.58 -7.50 11.55
C GLN A 52 16.19 -7.52 10.90
N LEU A 53 16.00 -6.82 9.77
CA LEU A 53 14.72 -6.79 9.05
C LEU A 53 14.32 -8.17 8.53
N GLN A 54 15.25 -8.92 7.92
CA GLN A 54 15.02 -10.30 7.49
C GLN A 54 14.59 -11.19 8.66
N LYS A 55 15.25 -11.03 9.83
CA LYS A 55 14.87 -11.76 11.02
C LYS A 55 13.46 -11.38 11.49
N LEU A 56 13.12 -10.09 11.53
CA LEU A 56 11.80 -9.61 11.92
C LEU A 56 10.69 -10.15 10.98
N CYS A 57 10.89 -10.05 9.67
CA CYS A 57 9.94 -10.58 8.69
C CYS A 57 9.80 -12.11 8.79
N GLY A 58 10.90 -12.83 8.97
CA GLY A 58 10.89 -14.28 9.18
C GLY A 58 10.15 -14.67 10.47
N ASP A 59 10.36 -13.94 11.56
CA ASP A 59 9.66 -14.15 12.83
C ASP A 59 8.14 -13.89 12.69
N ILE A 60 7.73 -12.88 11.90
CA ILE A 60 6.31 -12.58 11.62
C ILE A 60 5.69 -13.71 10.78
N HIS A 61 6.30 -14.09 9.65
CA HIS A 61 5.80 -15.16 8.79
C HIS A 61 5.68 -16.50 9.52
N ALA A 62 6.62 -16.79 10.44
CA ALA A 62 6.61 -18.04 11.22
C ALA A 62 5.52 -18.12 12.31
N LEU A 63 4.74 -17.04 12.54
CA LEU A 63 3.70 -17.02 13.56
C LEU A 63 2.49 -17.89 13.21
N ARG A 64 2.23 -18.13 11.92
CA ARG A 64 1.07 -18.86 11.41
C ARG A 64 1.46 -19.79 10.27
N ASP A 65 0.65 -20.84 10.05
CA ASP A 65 0.80 -21.76 8.90
C ASP A 65 0.45 -21.03 7.57
N GLU A 66 -0.58 -20.15 7.54
CA GLU A 66 -0.80 -19.18 6.47
C GLU A 66 -0.18 -17.85 6.91
N PRO A 67 0.94 -17.40 6.27
CA PRO A 67 1.69 -16.24 6.72
C PRO A 67 0.87 -14.95 6.68
N LEU A 68 1.17 -14.03 7.59
CA LEU A 68 0.64 -12.67 7.55
C LEU A 68 1.28 -11.91 6.39
N LEU A 69 0.49 -11.07 5.71
CA LEU A 69 1.00 -10.13 4.70
C LEU A 69 1.86 -9.06 5.38
N ILE A 70 3.11 -8.90 4.97
CA ILE A 70 4.00 -7.84 5.47
C ILE A 70 4.06 -6.70 4.44
N ALA A 71 3.60 -5.53 4.84
CA ALA A 71 3.55 -4.34 3.99
C ALA A 71 4.42 -3.21 4.53
N VAL A 72 4.72 -2.22 3.67
CA VAL A 72 5.44 -1.00 4.01
C VAL A 72 5.03 0.14 3.08
N ASP A 73 5.10 1.41 3.55
CA ASP A 73 5.12 2.57 2.68
C ASP A 73 6.55 2.81 2.19
N HIS A 74 6.86 2.37 1.00
CA HIS A 74 8.18 2.51 0.40
C HIS A 74 7.99 2.93 -1.05
N GLU A 75 7.80 4.24 -1.26
CA GLU A 75 7.45 4.83 -2.55
C GLU A 75 8.70 5.28 -3.31
N GLY A 76 9.66 5.83 -2.58
CA GLY A 76 10.82 6.58 -3.04
C GLY A 76 10.79 8.01 -2.50
N GLY A 77 11.79 8.82 -2.84
CA GLY A 77 11.89 10.20 -2.37
C GLY A 77 11.78 10.31 -0.84
N ARG A 78 10.91 11.19 -0.37
CA ARG A 78 10.69 11.40 1.07
C ARG A 78 9.95 10.25 1.76
N VAL A 79 9.22 9.41 1.03
CA VAL A 79 8.48 8.25 1.56
C VAL A 79 9.22 6.97 1.20
N GLN A 80 10.39 6.81 1.75
CA GLN A 80 11.20 5.60 1.69
C GLN A 80 11.63 5.24 3.11
N ARG A 81 11.15 4.10 3.65
CA ARG A 81 11.36 3.76 5.08
C ARG A 81 12.73 3.19 5.36
N PHE A 82 13.27 2.39 4.44
CA PHE A 82 14.59 1.76 4.58
C PHE A 82 15.59 2.48 3.66
N ARG A 83 16.62 3.12 4.23
CA ARG A 83 17.50 4.05 3.50
C ARG A 83 18.99 3.77 3.66
N SER A 84 19.36 2.78 4.46
CA SER A 84 20.75 2.46 4.78
C SER A 84 21.02 0.97 4.56
N ASP A 85 22.22 0.53 4.89
CA ASP A 85 22.65 -0.89 4.83
C ASP A 85 22.38 -1.53 3.45
N GLY A 86 22.66 -0.78 2.37
CA GLY A 86 22.62 -1.26 0.98
C GLY A 86 21.29 -1.03 0.24
N PHE A 87 20.22 -0.59 0.92
CA PHE A 87 19.02 -0.12 0.23
C PHE A 87 19.33 1.06 -0.69
N THR A 88 18.85 0.96 -1.92
CA THR A 88 19.08 1.99 -2.96
C THR A 88 18.21 3.22 -2.68
N PRO A 89 18.78 4.44 -2.67
CA PRO A 89 17.97 5.66 -2.71
C PRO A 89 17.14 5.68 -4.00
N LEU A 90 15.81 5.71 -3.86
CA LEU A 90 14.88 5.76 -4.98
C LEU A 90 14.41 7.19 -5.22
N PRO A 91 14.18 7.60 -6.47
CA PRO A 91 13.67 8.93 -6.78
C PRO A 91 12.27 9.13 -6.23
N ALA A 92 11.88 10.38 -5.98
CA ALA A 92 10.47 10.74 -5.89
C ALA A 92 9.81 10.51 -7.26
N MET A 93 8.53 10.11 -7.26
CA MET A 93 7.82 9.80 -8.52
C MET A 93 7.71 10.99 -9.46
N GLY A 94 7.64 12.23 -8.93
CA GLY A 94 7.65 13.47 -9.72
C GLY A 94 8.89 13.64 -10.59
N ARG A 95 10.05 13.11 -10.17
CA ARG A 95 11.28 13.13 -11.00
C ARG A 95 11.13 12.29 -12.27
N LEU A 96 10.35 11.22 -12.23
CA LEU A 96 10.01 10.43 -13.42
C LEU A 96 9.06 11.20 -14.34
N GLY A 97 8.12 11.98 -13.77
CA GLY A 97 7.25 12.88 -14.53
C GLY A 97 8.03 14.02 -15.20
N GLU A 98 8.97 14.65 -14.48
CA GLU A 98 9.87 15.65 -15.06
C GLU A 98 10.70 15.07 -16.23
N LEU A 99 11.18 13.84 -16.09
CA LEU A 99 11.92 13.16 -17.13
C LEU A 99 11.02 12.83 -18.32
N TRP A 100 9.77 12.42 -18.08
CA TRP A 100 8.78 12.16 -19.13
C TRP A 100 8.63 13.35 -20.09
N MET A 101 8.62 14.57 -19.57
CA MET A 101 8.52 15.79 -20.38
C MET A 101 9.72 16.03 -21.29
N ARG A 102 10.85 15.37 -21.07
CA ARG A 102 12.09 15.49 -21.86
C ARG A 102 12.35 14.26 -22.73
N ASP A 103 12.11 13.07 -22.17
CA ASP A 103 12.37 11.77 -22.80
C ASP A 103 11.41 10.72 -22.22
N ALA A 104 10.27 10.57 -22.87
CA ALA A 104 9.21 9.67 -22.41
C ALA A 104 9.64 8.19 -22.38
N LEU A 105 10.43 7.74 -23.37
CA LEU A 105 10.89 6.35 -23.42
C LEU A 105 11.89 6.05 -22.30
N ARG A 106 12.76 6.97 -21.99
CA ARG A 106 13.69 6.86 -20.87
C ARG A 106 12.95 6.87 -19.53
N ALA A 107 11.94 7.75 -19.38
CA ALA A 107 11.12 7.80 -18.18
C ALA A 107 10.38 6.47 -17.90
N LEU A 108 9.78 5.86 -18.92
CA LEU A 108 9.13 4.54 -18.82
C LEU A 108 10.11 3.45 -18.38
N ARG A 109 11.28 3.40 -19.01
CA ARG A 109 12.32 2.45 -18.65
C ARG A 109 12.73 2.63 -17.19
N LEU A 110 13.01 3.86 -16.78
CA LEU A 110 13.44 4.16 -15.42
C LEU A 110 12.33 3.90 -14.40
N ALA A 111 11.07 4.17 -14.71
CA ALA A 111 9.94 3.81 -13.85
C ALA A 111 9.88 2.29 -13.62
N SER A 112 10.03 1.49 -14.67
CA SER A 112 10.06 0.03 -14.55
C SER A 112 11.27 -0.47 -13.73
N GLU A 113 12.46 0.08 -13.97
CA GLU A 113 13.65 -0.32 -13.19
C GLU A 113 13.57 0.18 -11.73
N THR A 114 12.94 1.33 -11.46
CA THR A 114 12.65 1.80 -10.10
C THR A 114 11.74 0.81 -9.36
N GLY A 115 10.64 0.40 -9.97
CA GLY A 115 9.74 -0.61 -9.41
C GLY A 115 10.44 -1.95 -9.17
N TYR A 116 11.31 -2.38 -10.10
CA TYR A 116 12.07 -3.62 -9.94
C TYR A 116 13.07 -3.56 -8.77
N VAL A 117 13.85 -2.49 -8.65
CA VAL A 117 14.81 -2.32 -7.53
C VAL A 117 14.06 -2.27 -6.20
N LEU A 118 13.00 -1.46 -6.12
CA LEU A 118 12.14 -1.35 -4.94
C LEU A 118 11.63 -2.72 -4.49
N GLY A 119 10.98 -3.43 -5.40
CA GLY A 119 10.41 -4.74 -5.09
C GLY A 119 11.45 -5.78 -4.76
N ALA A 120 12.57 -5.84 -5.50
CA ALA A 120 13.62 -6.83 -5.30
C ALA A 120 14.31 -6.70 -3.94
N GLU A 121 14.63 -5.46 -3.52
CA GLU A 121 15.27 -5.19 -2.23
C GLU A 121 14.34 -5.52 -1.06
N LEU A 122 13.08 -5.09 -1.13
CA LEU A 122 12.06 -5.39 -0.12
C LEU A 122 11.80 -6.90 -0.01
N ARG A 123 11.63 -7.57 -1.15
CA ARG A 123 11.40 -9.02 -1.22
C ARG A 123 12.59 -9.81 -0.66
N ALA A 124 13.81 -9.39 -0.95
CA ALA A 124 15.03 -10.01 -0.39
C ALA A 124 15.12 -9.87 1.14
N CYS A 125 14.38 -8.94 1.73
CA CYS A 125 14.26 -8.78 3.18
C CYS A 125 12.98 -9.42 3.77
N GLY A 126 12.12 -10.04 2.95
CA GLY A 126 10.92 -10.73 3.41
C GLY A 126 9.68 -9.84 3.52
N VAL A 127 9.69 -8.63 2.93
CA VAL A 127 8.51 -7.77 2.80
C VAL A 127 7.72 -8.19 1.57
N ASP A 128 6.39 -8.27 1.67
CA ASP A 128 5.51 -8.83 0.65
C ASP A 128 4.87 -7.79 -0.25
N LEU A 129 4.61 -6.58 0.27
CA LEU A 129 3.87 -5.51 -0.41
C LEU A 129 4.47 -4.15 -0.09
N SER A 130 4.56 -3.26 -1.08
CA SER A 130 4.67 -1.82 -0.83
C SER A 130 3.39 -1.11 -1.23
N PHE A 131 2.90 -0.18 -0.38
CA PHE A 131 1.78 0.69 -0.71
C PHE A 131 2.23 1.76 -1.73
N THR A 132 2.43 1.33 -2.97
CA THR A 132 2.87 2.14 -4.13
C THR A 132 2.29 1.53 -5.42
N PRO A 133 2.02 2.32 -6.46
CA PRO A 133 2.31 3.74 -6.66
C PRO A 133 1.26 4.70 -6.08
N VAL A 134 1.67 5.96 -5.89
CA VAL A 134 0.75 7.08 -5.75
C VAL A 134 0.19 7.43 -7.13
N LEU A 135 -1.13 7.46 -7.27
CA LEU A 135 -1.85 7.77 -8.51
C LEU A 135 -2.51 9.15 -8.48
N ASP A 136 -2.40 9.84 -7.34
CA ASP A 136 -2.90 11.21 -7.20
C ASP A 136 -2.24 12.13 -8.23
N LEU A 137 -3.01 13.07 -8.77
CA LEU A 137 -2.53 14.06 -9.72
C LEU A 137 -1.89 15.23 -8.98
N ASP A 138 -0.80 15.76 -9.51
CA ASP A 138 -0.15 16.95 -8.96
C ASP A 138 -0.81 18.23 -9.48
N TYR A 139 -1.71 18.79 -8.71
CA TYR A 139 -2.32 20.09 -8.98
C TYR A 139 -1.50 21.28 -8.41
N GLY A 140 -0.36 21.01 -7.79
CA GLY A 140 0.48 22.03 -7.19
C GLY A 140 -0.05 22.63 -5.87
N VAL A 141 -1.14 22.08 -5.32
CA VAL A 141 -1.82 22.61 -4.12
C VAL A 141 -1.61 21.73 -2.89
N SER A 142 -1.43 20.44 -3.07
CA SER A 142 -1.29 19.47 -1.97
C SER A 142 0.16 19.31 -1.54
N SER A 143 0.53 19.81 -0.35
CA SER A 143 1.85 19.57 0.24
C SER A 143 2.07 18.10 0.67
N VAL A 144 0.97 17.37 0.90
CA VAL A 144 0.99 15.95 1.30
C VAL A 144 1.37 15.07 0.11
N ILE A 145 0.82 15.37 -1.06
CA ILE A 145 1.12 14.66 -2.30
C ILE A 145 2.41 15.20 -2.92
N GLY A 146 2.41 16.42 -3.42
CA GLY A 146 3.60 17.06 -3.98
C GLY A 146 4.38 16.14 -4.91
N ASP A 147 5.68 16.00 -4.69
CA ASP A 147 6.62 15.18 -5.46
C ASP A 147 6.39 13.65 -5.40
N ARG A 148 5.42 13.19 -4.59
CA ARG A 148 4.97 11.79 -4.59
C ARG A 148 4.12 11.47 -5.82
N ALA A 149 3.41 12.44 -6.39
CA ALA A 149 2.71 12.30 -7.67
C ALA A 149 3.70 12.22 -8.83
N PHE A 150 3.36 11.44 -9.86
CA PHE A 150 4.14 11.42 -11.09
C PHE A 150 4.00 12.70 -11.90
N HIS A 151 2.78 13.21 -12.05
CA HIS A 151 2.45 14.32 -12.95
C HIS A 151 1.04 14.87 -12.67
N SER A 152 0.70 16.00 -13.28
CA SER A 152 -0.66 16.56 -13.26
C SER A 152 -1.61 15.96 -14.34
N ASP A 153 -1.08 15.33 -15.37
CA ASP A 153 -1.88 14.67 -16.43
C ASP A 153 -2.11 13.21 -16.08
N ALA A 154 -3.38 12.80 -15.94
CA ALA A 154 -3.80 11.44 -15.61
C ALA A 154 -3.24 10.37 -16.56
N ARG A 155 -3.07 10.71 -17.85
CA ARG A 155 -2.49 9.81 -18.86
C ARG A 155 -1.02 9.51 -18.58
N VAL A 156 -0.26 10.54 -18.20
CA VAL A 156 1.16 10.39 -17.84
C VAL A 156 1.28 9.58 -16.56
N VAL A 157 0.44 9.87 -15.54
CA VAL A 157 0.39 9.12 -14.30
C VAL A 157 0.11 7.63 -14.58
N ALA A 158 -0.91 7.31 -15.36
CA ALA A 158 -1.28 5.92 -15.67
C ALA A 158 -0.14 5.16 -16.38
N VAL A 159 0.52 5.79 -17.34
CA VAL A 159 1.58 5.14 -18.13
C VAL A 159 2.84 4.91 -17.29
N LEU A 160 3.27 5.90 -16.49
CA LEU A 160 4.42 5.77 -15.59
C LEU A 160 4.15 4.79 -14.44
N ALA A 161 2.95 4.85 -13.85
CA ALA A 161 2.51 3.92 -12.81
C ALA A 161 2.50 2.47 -13.34
N ARG A 162 1.97 2.24 -14.55
CA ARG A 162 1.99 0.92 -15.20
C ARG A 162 3.41 0.38 -15.34
N ALA A 163 4.35 1.22 -15.77
CA ALA A 163 5.75 0.83 -15.90
C ALA A 163 6.37 0.47 -14.56
N LEU A 164 6.12 1.26 -13.50
CA LEU A 164 6.60 0.98 -12.14
C LEU A 164 6.01 -0.33 -11.60
N VAL A 165 4.70 -0.53 -11.76
CA VAL A 165 4.01 -1.77 -11.34
C VAL A 165 4.55 -2.99 -12.08
N GLN A 166 4.87 -2.86 -13.36
CA GLN A 166 5.54 -3.93 -14.10
C GLN A 166 6.89 -4.28 -13.46
N GLY A 167 7.65 -3.28 -13.03
CA GLY A 167 8.90 -3.49 -12.30
C GLY A 167 8.71 -4.25 -10.99
N LEU A 168 7.72 -3.85 -10.18
CA LEU A 168 7.34 -4.58 -8.95
C LEU A 168 6.97 -6.04 -9.24
N ALA A 169 6.15 -6.27 -10.26
CA ALA A 169 5.72 -7.61 -10.66
C ALA A 169 6.91 -8.49 -11.10
N LEU A 170 7.91 -7.92 -11.79
CA LEU A 170 9.14 -8.62 -12.15
C LEU A 170 9.99 -9.03 -10.94
N ALA A 171 9.87 -8.29 -9.82
CA ALA A 171 10.46 -8.65 -8.54
C ALA A 171 9.56 -9.60 -7.71
N GLY A 172 8.39 -9.98 -8.22
CA GLY A 172 7.43 -10.83 -7.52
C GLY A 172 6.66 -10.12 -6.40
N MET A 173 6.50 -8.79 -6.48
CA MET A 173 5.78 -7.96 -5.52
C MET A 173 4.49 -7.42 -6.14
N ALA A 174 3.39 -7.46 -5.39
CA ALA A 174 2.15 -6.80 -5.74
C ALA A 174 2.24 -5.27 -5.52
N ALA A 175 1.34 -4.52 -6.16
CA ALA A 175 1.24 -3.06 -6.07
C ALA A 175 -0.05 -2.62 -5.36
N CYS A 176 -0.05 -1.39 -4.83
CA CYS A 176 -1.23 -0.75 -4.27
C CYS A 176 -1.35 0.69 -4.77
N GLY A 177 -2.31 0.96 -5.66
CA GLY A 177 -2.60 2.32 -6.12
C GLY A 177 -3.30 3.15 -5.03
N LYS A 178 -2.86 4.40 -4.82
CA LYS A 178 -3.40 5.27 -3.78
C LYS A 178 -3.34 6.75 -4.20
N HIS A 179 -4.24 7.60 -3.71
CA HIS A 179 -5.36 7.38 -2.78
C HIS A 179 -6.68 7.56 -3.53
N PHE A 180 -7.38 6.48 -3.84
CA PHE A 180 -8.62 6.52 -4.64
C PHE A 180 -9.72 7.39 -3.99
N PRO A 181 -10.50 8.19 -4.74
CA PRO A 181 -10.39 8.46 -6.17
C PRO A 181 -9.28 9.45 -6.53
N GLY A 182 -8.70 10.23 -5.59
CA GLY A 182 -7.60 11.17 -5.75
C GLY A 182 -7.51 12.15 -4.59
N HIS A 183 -6.30 12.43 -4.11
CA HIS A 183 -6.02 13.35 -2.98
C HIS A 183 -5.30 14.63 -3.44
N GLY A 184 -4.96 14.76 -4.73
CA GLY A 184 -4.07 15.81 -5.23
C GLY A 184 -4.70 17.22 -5.26
N ALA A 185 -6.03 17.32 -5.38
CA ALA A 185 -6.74 18.59 -5.48
C ALA A 185 -7.04 19.28 -4.13
N VAL A 186 -6.72 18.62 -3.00
CA VAL A 186 -6.96 19.15 -1.65
C VAL A 186 -5.68 19.57 -0.96
N GLN A 187 -5.69 20.77 -0.34
CA GLN A 187 -4.55 21.28 0.40
C GLN A 187 -4.42 20.66 1.78
N ALA A 188 -5.56 20.35 2.43
CA ALA A 188 -5.61 19.80 3.78
C ALA A 188 -4.93 18.42 3.86
N ASP A 189 -4.13 18.23 4.91
CA ASP A 189 -3.49 16.96 5.23
C ASP A 189 -4.44 16.08 6.05
N SER A 190 -4.85 14.94 5.50
CA SER A 190 -5.72 13.97 6.17
C SER A 190 -5.15 13.40 7.48
N HIS A 191 -3.85 13.57 7.73
CA HIS A 191 -3.24 13.26 9.03
C HIS A 191 -3.63 14.26 10.13
N HIS A 192 -3.95 15.52 9.76
CA HIS A 192 -4.17 16.63 10.68
C HIS A 192 -5.54 17.28 10.55
N GLU A 193 -6.18 17.19 9.40
CA GLU A 193 -7.45 17.82 9.07
C GLU A 193 -8.36 16.85 8.32
N ILE A 194 -9.62 17.24 8.11
CA ILE A 194 -10.57 16.51 7.27
C ILE A 194 -10.57 17.19 5.88
N PRO A 195 -9.91 16.61 4.88
CA PRO A 195 -9.86 17.22 3.56
C PRO A 195 -11.20 17.08 2.84
N VAL A 196 -11.59 18.15 2.12
CA VAL A 196 -12.84 18.21 1.37
C VAL A 196 -12.55 18.65 -0.06
N ASP A 197 -13.00 17.86 -1.03
CA ASP A 197 -12.96 18.16 -2.46
C ASP A 197 -14.38 18.44 -2.95
N SER A 198 -14.66 19.67 -3.39
CA SER A 198 -15.99 20.12 -3.79
C SER A 198 -16.32 19.84 -5.26
N ARG A 199 -15.46 19.13 -5.99
CA ARG A 199 -15.72 18.77 -7.40
C ARG A 199 -16.81 17.72 -7.53
N GLY A 200 -17.46 17.71 -8.71
CA GLY A 200 -18.50 16.74 -9.04
C GLY A 200 -17.96 15.39 -9.48
N LEU A 201 -18.82 14.36 -9.48
CA LEU A 201 -18.46 12.99 -9.81
C LEU A 201 -17.78 12.87 -11.19
N GLU A 202 -18.38 13.46 -12.22
CA GLU A 202 -17.87 13.29 -13.59
C GLU A 202 -16.50 13.94 -13.81
N GLU A 203 -16.22 15.05 -13.11
CA GLU A 203 -14.92 15.71 -13.13
C GLU A 203 -13.86 14.81 -12.47
N ILE A 204 -14.15 14.27 -11.29
CA ILE A 204 -13.24 13.36 -10.57
C ILE A 204 -12.99 12.08 -11.39
N LEU A 205 -14.03 11.54 -12.02
CA LEU A 205 -13.89 10.33 -12.85
C LEU A 205 -13.10 10.57 -14.14
N ALA A 206 -13.23 11.76 -14.72
CA ALA A 206 -12.50 12.10 -15.94
C ALA A 206 -11.00 12.37 -15.70
N GLU A 207 -10.63 12.76 -14.48
CA GLU A 207 -9.28 13.17 -14.12
C GLU A 207 -8.66 12.23 -13.07
N ASP A 208 -8.99 12.40 -11.80
CA ASP A 208 -8.31 11.74 -10.67
C ASP A 208 -8.53 10.23 -10.63
N ALA A 209 -9.74 9.77 -10.94
CA ALA A 209 -10.06 8.35 -10.94
C ALA A 209 -9.71 7.65 -12.28
N ALA A 210 -9.42 8.39 -13.35
CA ALA A 210 -9.11 7.84 -14.65
C ALA A 210 -7.90 6.87 -14.65
N PRO A 211 -6.79 7.13 -13.92
CA PRO A 211 -5.70 6.16 -13.81
C PRO A 211 -6.13 4.81 -13.25
N TYR A 212 -7.10 4.76 -12.33
CA TYR A 212 -7.61 3.49 -11.77
C TYR A 212 -8.42 2.71 -12.79
N ASP A 213 -9.26 3.39 -13.59
CA ASP A 213 -10.03 2.78 -14.69
C ASP A 213 -9.09 2.19 -15.76
N TRP A 214 -8.12 2.97 -16.21
CA TRP A 214 -7.20 2.54 -17.28
C TRP A 214 -6.23 1.44 -16.87
N LEU A 215 -5.87 1.35 -15.59
CA LEU A 215 -4.96 0.32 -15.07
C LEU A 215 -5.73 -0.95 -14.69
N GLY A 216 -6.89 -0.83 -14.05
CA GLY A 216 -7.70 -1.96 -13.60
C GLY A 216 -6.99 -2.90 -12.62
N ASP A 217 -7.69 -3.94 -12.18
CA ASP A 217 -7.18 -4.92 -11.19
C ASP A 217 -6.10 -5.86 -11.75
N MET A 218 -6.01 -5.99 -13.07
CA MET A 218 -4.94 -6.76 -13.73
C MET A 218 -3.56 -6.11 -13.57
N VAL A 219 -3.51 -4.78 -13.43
CA VAL A 219 -2.28 -4.02 -13.21
C VAL A 219 -2.15 -3.62 -11.74
N LEU A 220 -3.25 -3.18 -11.12
CA LEU A 220 -3.32 -2.78 -9.71
C LEU A 220 -4.02 -3.87 -8.89
N PRO A 221 -3.31 -4.85 -8.34
CA PRO A 221 -3.92 -5.92 -7.53
C PRO A 221 -4.52 -5.41 -6.22
N SER A 222 -4.17 -4.22 -5.77
CA SER A 222 -4.81 -3.55 -4.65
C SER A 222 -4.89 -2.03 -4.82
N VAL A 223 -5.83 -1.40 -4.11
CA VAL A 223 -6.01 0.04 -4.01
C VAL A 223 -6.28 0.45 -2.57
N MET A 224 -6.00 1.73 -2.27
CA MET A 224 -6.26 2.36 -0.98
C MET A 224 -7.07 3.63 -1.21
N PRO A 225 -8.34 3.71 -0.75
CA PRO A 225 -9.13 4.93 -0.81
C PRO A 225 -8.62 6.01 0.14
N ALA A 226 -8.82 7.27 -0.26
CA ALA A 226 -8.46 8.44 0.52
C ALA A 226 -9.42 8.69 1.69
N HIS A 227 -8.91 9.29 2.79
CA HIS A 227 -9.75 9.92 3.81
C HIS A 227 -10.13 11.35 3.40
N VAL A 228 -10.73 11.49 2.22
CA VAL A 228 -11.22 12.76 1.63
C VAL A 228 -12.73 12.68 1.46
N ILE A 229 -13.44 13.75 1.81
CA ILE A 229 -14.88 13.89 1.59
C ILE A 229 -15.12 14.58 0.25
N TYR A 230 -16.02 14.05 -0.55
CA TYR A 230 -16.46 14.61 -1.84
C TYR A 230 -17.96 14.91 -1.75
N PRO A 231 -18.37 16.06 -1.14
CA PRO A 231 -19.74 16.29 -0.68
C PRO A 231 -20.77 16.38 -1.81
N GLN A 232 -20.34 16.63 -3.05
CA GLN A 232 -21.23 16.57 -4.22
C GLN A 232 -21.51 15.12 -4.69
N VAL A 233 -20.82 14.11 -4.09
CA VAL A 233 -20.95 12.71 -4.44
C VAL A 233 -21.46 11.91 -3.24
N ASP A 234 -20.77 11.99 -2.11
CA ASP A 234 -21.11 11.30 -0.86
C ASP A 234 -20.58 12.11 0.33
N PRO A 235 -21.36 12.28 1.40
CA PRO A 235 -20.93 13.02 2.59
C PRO A 235 -19.88 12.27 3.44
N GLN A 236 -19.62 11.00 3.16
CA GLN A 236 -18.60 10.21 3.86
C GLN A 236 -17.25 10.29 3.13
N PRO A 237 -16.11 10.20 3.84
CA PRO A 237 -14.81 9.98 3.20
C PRO A 237 -14.85 8.77 2.27
N ALA A 238 -14.08 8.81 1.17
CA ALA A 238 -14.12 7.73 0.16
C ALA A 238 -13.90 6.33 0.75
N GLY A 239 -13.00 6.19 1.73
CA GLY A 239 -12.73 4.91 2.42
C GLY A 239 -13.90 4.38 3.28
N PHE A 240 -14.91 5.22 3.59
CA PHE A 240 -16.11 4.85 4.35
C PHE A 240 -17.38 4.87 3.52
N SER A 241 -17.27 5.26 2.24
CA SER A 241 -18.40 5.43 1.33
C SER A 241 -18.68 4.15 0.55
N ARG A 242 -19.87 3.56 0.76
CA ARG A 242 -20.34 2.46 -0.10
C ARG A 242 -20.49 2.92 -1.56
N TYR A 243 -20.85 4.19 -1.78
CA TYR A 243 -20.98 4.72 -3.13
C TYR A 243 -19.64 4.69 -3.85
N TRP A 244 -18.56 5.21 -3.23
CA TRP A 244 -17.23 5.20 -3.83
C TRP A 244 -16.68 3.80 -4.03
N ILE A 245 -16.84 2.91 -3.03
CA ILE A 245 -16.23 1.58 -3.09
C ILE A 245 -17.08 0.61 -3.90
N GLN A 246 -18.41 0.54 -3.69
CA GLN A 246 -19.23 -0.43 -4.40
C GLN A 246 -19.68 0.11 -5.76
N SER A 247 -20.36 1.28 -5.81
CA SER A 247 -20.96 1.74 -7.06
C SER A 247 -19.93 2.29 -8.04
N VAL A 248 -18.91 3.04 -7.56
CA VAL A 248 -17.88 3.56 -8.46
C VAL A 248 -16.79 2.52 -8.70
N LEU A 249 -16.03 2.11 -7.68
CA LEU A 249 -14.84 1.28 -7.88
C LEU A 249 -15.21 -0.14 -8.34
N ARG A 250 -16.13 -0.83 -7.62
CA ARG A 250 -16.47 -2.23 -7.93
C ARG A 250 -17.34 -2.37 -9.18
N GLU A 251 -18.43 -1.58 -9.29
CA GLU A 251 -19.42 -1.72 -10.36
C GLU A 251 -19.04 -0.93 -11.60
N ARG A 252 -18.83 0.40 -11.49
CA ARG A 252 -18.57 1.26 -12.66
C ARG A 252 -17.18 1.01 -13.27
N LEU A 253 -16.13 0.88 -12.44
CA LEU A 253 -14.76 0.59 -12.91
C LEU A 253 -14.46 -0.91 -12.98
N ALA A 254 -15.40 -1.78 -12.65
CA ALA A 254 -15.31 -3.25 -12.69
C ALA A 254 -14.08 -3.82 -11.95
N TYR A 255 -13.68 -3.19 -10.83
CA TYR A 255 -12.46 -3.52 -10.10
C TYR A 255 -12.67 -4.67 -9.12
N ASP A 256 -11.91 -5.79 -9.22
CA ASP A 256 -11.94 -6.94 -8.30
C ASP A 256 -10.62 -7.16 -7.52
N GLY A 257 -9.77 -6.14 -7.42
CA GLY A 257 -8.59 -6.18 -6.54
C GLY A 257 -8.93 -5.98 -5.07
N VAL A 258 -7.91 -6.08 -4.21
CA VAL A 258 -8.05 -5.78 -2.77
C VAL A 258 -8.28 -4.28 -2.55
N VAL A 259 -9.18 -3.94 -1.65
CA VAL A 259 -9.37 -2.58 -1.14
C VAL A 259 -8.89 -2.52 0.31
N PHE A 260 -7.78 -1.82 0.55
CA PHE A 260 -7.34 -1.47 1.90
C PHE A 260 -8.06 -0.21 2.37
N SER A 261 -8.28 -0.01 3.67
CA SER A 261 -8.50 1.37 4.14
C SER A 261 -7.17 2.12 4.19
N ASP A 262 -7.19 3.44 4.19
CA ASP A 262 -6.09 4.22 4.75
C ASP A 262 -6.08 4.07 6.28
N ASP A 263 -5.03 4.57 6.96
CA ASP A 263 -4.88 4.38 8.40
C ASP A 263 -6.07 4.98 9.18
N LEU A 264 -6.80 4.11 9.88
CA LEU A 264 -7.97 4.50 10.68
C LEU A 264 -7.63 5.39 11.88
N THR A 265 -6.35 5.55 12.23
CA THR A 265 -5.91 6.43 13.30
C THR A 265 -5.75 7.89 12.86
N MET A 266 -5.76 8.16 11.55
CA MET A 266 -5.65 9.51 10.98
C MET A 266 -6.84 10.39 11.35
N GLN A 267 -6.60 11.72 11.39
CA GLN A 267 -7.65 12.70 11.71
C GLN A 267 -8.81 12.65 10.71
N GLY A 268 -8.55 12.47 9.42
CA GLY A 268 -9.57 12.32 8.39
C GLY A 268 -10.53 11.15 8.62
N ALA A 269 -10.12 10.12 9.38
CA ALA A 269 -10.97 8.99 9.75
C ALA A 269 -11.89 9.28 10.94
N THR A 270 -11.63 10.35 11.74
CA THR A 270 -12.35 10.62 13.01
C THR A 270 -13.83 10.93 12.83
N VAL A 271 -14.24 11.33 11.65
CA VAL A 271 -15.66 11.60 11.32
C VAL A 271 -16.55 10.38 11.56
N ALA A 272 -16.02 9.16 11.47
CA ALA A 272 -16.77 7.93 11.70
C ALA A 272 -16.85 7.51 13.19
N GLY A 273 -16.24 8.27 14.12
CA GLY A 273 -16.31 7.99 15.56
C GLY A 273 -15.10 7.29 16.16
N ASP A 274 -15.31 6.33 17.07
CA ASP A 274 -14.25 5.54 17.70
C ASP A 274 -13.63 4.51 16.74
N ILE A 275 -12.57 3.85 17.16
CA ILE A 275 -11.84 2.91 16.30
C ILE A 275 -12.71 1.75 15.80
N LEU A 276 -13.67 1.29 16.59
CA LEU A 276 -14.61 0.23 16.17
C LEU A 276 -15.53 0.76 15.08
N ALA A 277 -16.15 1.93 15.28
CA ALA A 277 -17.03 2.55 14.29
C ALA A 277 -16.33 2.81 12.97
N ARG A 278 -15.06 3.28 13.00
CA ARG A 278 -14.22 3.48 11.79
C ARG A 278 -13.99 2.17 11.04
N ALA A 279 -13.62 1.11 11.75
CA ALA A 279 -13.40 -0.20 11.16
C ALA A 279 -14.69 -0.80 10.57
N GLU A 280 -15.81 -0.70 11.29
CA GLU A 280 -17.12 -1.15 10.82
C GLU A 280 -17.59 -0.34 9.60
N ALA A 281 -17.36 0.97 9.57
CA ALA A 281 -17.67 1.82 8.43
C ALA A 281 -16.84 1.44 7.19
N ALA A 282 -15.52 1.26 7.32
CA ALA A 282 -14.65 0.89 6.21
C ALA A 282 -14.97 -0.52 5.67
N LEU A 283 -15.08 -1.52 6.55
CA LEU A 283 -15.42 -2.90 6.17
C LEU A 283 -16.85 -2.97 5.60
N GLY A 284 -17.80 -2.25 6.19
CA GLY A 284 -19.17 -2.13 5.69
C GLY A 284 -19.29 -1.42 4.35
N ALA A 285 -18.39 -0.49 4.06
CA ALA A 285 -18.29 0.15 2.74
C ALA A 285 -17.72 -0.81 1.67
N GLY A 286 -16.93 -1.81 2.07
CA GLY A 286 -16.39 -2.82 1.18
C GLY A 286 -14.86 -2.88 1.11
N CYS A 287 -14.15 -2.28 2.07
CA CYS A 287 -12.74 -2.56 2.27
C CYS A 287 -12.54 -4.03 2.66
N ASP A 288 -11.52 -4.66 2.09
CA ASP A 288 -11.14 -6.05 2.40
C ASP A 288 -10.25 -6.12 3.64
N MET A 289 -9.48 -5.06 3.92
CA MET A 289 -8.59 -4.95 5.08
C MET A 289 -8.49 -3.50 5.56
N VAL A 290 -8.53 -3.31 6.87
CA VAL A 290 -8.38 -2.00 7.52
C VAL A 290 -7.03 -1.89 8.23
N LEU A 291 -6.42 -0.69 8.21
CA LEU A 291 -5.14 -0.39 8.83
C LEU A 291 -5.33 0.34 10.16
N VAL A 292 -4.63 -0.12 11.21
CA VAL A 292 -4.53 0.58 12.50
C VAL A 292 -3.06 0.70 12.85
N CYS A 293 -2.50 1.92 12.69
CA CYS A 293 -1.08 2.18 12.79
C CYS A 293 -0.76 3.09 13.98
N ASN A 294 0.45 2.94 14.55
CA ASN A 294 1.01 3.82 15.58
C ASN A 294 0.21 3.92 16.90
N ARG A 295 -0.85 3.15 17.05
CA ARG A 295 -1.75 3.12 18.21
C ARG A 295 -2.04 1.67 18.62
N PRO A 296 -1.06 1.01 19.27
CA PRO A 296 -1.22 -0.38 19.71
C PRO A 296 -2.38 -0.58 20.68
N ASP A 297 -2.74 0.45 21.46
CA ASP A 297 -3.91 0.48 22.32
C ASP A 297 -5.23 0.37 21.52
N LEU A 298 -5.37 1.16 20.44
CA LEU A 298 -6.54 1.10 19.57
C LEU A 298 -6.59 -0.21 18.77
N ALA A 299 -5.43 -0.75 18.38
CA ALA A 299 -5.37 -2.05 17.73
C ALA A 299 -5.88 -3.16 18.65
N ASP A 300 -5.45 -3.19 19.93
CA ASP A 300 -5.93 -4.16 20.91
C ASP A 300 -7.41 -3.98 21.23
N GLU A 301 -7.89 -2.73 21.37
CA GLU A 301 -9.31 -2.43 21.54
C GLU A 301 -10.15 -2.94 20.37
N LEU A 302 -9.72 -2.65 19.12
CA LEU A 302 -10.42 -3.12 17.93
C LEU A 302 -10.51 -4.64 17.89
N LEU A 303 -9.40 -5.35 18.11
CA LEU A 303 -9.36 -6.82 18.08
C LEU A 303 -10.24 -7.44 19.16
N GLN A 304 -10.43 -6.78 20.30
CA GLN A 304 -11.33 -7.26 21.37
C GLN A 304 -12.82 -7.03 21.05
N ARG A 305 -13.15 -5.94 20.34
CA ARG A 305 -14.53 -5.47 20.14
C ARG A 305 -15.12 -5.88 18.79
N LEU A 306 -14.31 -5.91 17.73
CA LEU A 306 -14.79 -6.18 16.37
C LEU A 306 -15.36 -7.60 16.26
N ARG A 307 -16.59 -7.68 15.75
CA ARG A 307 -17.31 -8.93 15.52
C ARG A 307 -17.67 -9.02 14.04
N ILE A 308 -16.79 -9.63 13.27
CA ILE A 308 -16.97 -9.81 11.83
C ILE A 308 -16.41 -11.16 11.40
N GLU A 309 -17.09 -11.80 10.47
CA GLU A 309 -16.56 -12.95 9.75
C GLU A 309 -16.00 -12.46 8.41
N PRO A 310 -14.70 -12.70 8.13
CA PRO A 310 -14.11 -12.33 6.86
C PRO A 310 -14.84 -13.00 5.70
N GLN A 311 -15.20 -12.23 4.68
CA GLN A 311 -15.88 -12.74 3.51
C GLN A 311 -14.94 -13.61 2.67
N ALA A 312 -15.44 -14.70 2.10
CA ALA A 312 -14.63 -15.60 1.26
C ALA A 312 -14.00 -14.89 0.07
N ALA A 313 -14.69 -13.90 -0.53
CA ALA A 313 -14.16 -13.08 -1.60
C ALA A 313 -12.96 -12.23 -1.14
N SER A 314 -13.06 -11.58 0.03
CA SER A 314 -11.95 -10.79 0.61
C SER A 314 -10.73 -11.66 0.92
N ILE A 315 -10.95 -12.85 1.51
CA ILE A 315 -9.86 -13.81 1.75
C ILE A 315 -9.18 -14.21 0.43
N ALA A 316 -9.96 -14.50 -0.62
CA ALA A 316 -9.42 -14.87 -1.91
C ALA A 316 -8.60 -13.73 -2.55
N ARG A 317 -9.08 -12.47 -2.44
CA ARG A 317 -8.35 -11.28 -2.90
C ARG A 317 -7.04 -11.10 -2.14
N LEU A 318 -7.06 -11.13 -0.80
CA LEU A 318 -5.87 -10.99 0.04
C LEU A 318 -4.81 -12.06 -0.26
N ARG A 319 -5.22 -13.31 -0.48
CA ARG A 319 -4.31 -14.38 -0.88
C ARG A 319 -3.63 -14.14 -2.23
N ARG A 320 -4.28 -13.42 -3.15
CA ARG A 320 -3.67 -13.06 -4.45
C ARG A 320 -2.50 -12.06 -4.31
N LEU A 321 -2.45 -11.27 -3.22
CA LEU A 321 -1.35 -10.34 -2.96
C LEU A 321 -0.09 -11.04 -2.46
N MET A 322 -0.23 -12.23 -1.87
CA MET A 322 0.94 -12.96 -1.35
C MET A 322 1.87 -13.35 -2.49
N PRO A 323 3.17 -13.13 -2.33
CA PRO A 323 4.17 -13.52 -3.33
C PRO A 323 4.12 -15.02 -3.62
N ARG A 324 4.13 -15.37 -4.91
CA ARG A 324 4.04 -16.76 -5.37
C ARG A 324 5.39 -17.42 -5.59
N VAL A 325 6.44 -16.61 -5.69
CA VAL A 325 7.81 -17.06 -5.96
C VAL A 325 8.69 -16.63 -4.80
N ALA A 326 9.58 -17.51 -4.36
CA ALA A 326 10.60 -17.16 -3.38
C ALA A 326 11.48 -16.03 -3.92
N ALA A 327 11.79 -15.04 -3.08
CA ALA A 327 12.74 -14.02 -3.45
C ALA A 327 14.18 -14.58 -3.38
N PRO A 328 15.10 -14.10 -4.21
CA PRO A 328 16.51 -14.35 -4.02
C PRO A 328 16.97 -13.77 -2.66
N GLY A 329 17.95 -14.41 -2.04
CA GLY A 329 18.63 -13.82 -0.89
C GLY A 329 19.36 -12.53 -1.29
N TRP A 330 19.68 -11.68 -0.29
CA TRP A 330 20.31 -10.39 -0.59
C TRP A 330 21.65 -10.53 -1.35
N ASP A 331 22.49 -11.48 -0.98
CA ASP A 331 23.79 -11.68 -1.65
C ASP A 331 23.61 -12.17 -3.09
N GLU A 332 22.64 -13.05 -3.32
CA GLU A 332 22.25 -13.49 -4.66
C GLU A 332 21.69 -12.33 -5.49
N LEU A 333 20.86 -11.45 -4.90
CA LEU A 333 20.37 -10.26 -5.54
C LEU A 333 21.52 -9.33 -5.94
N GLN A 334 22.50 -9.12 -5.05
CA GLN A 334 23.69 -8.29 -5.34
C GLN A 334 24.55 -8.86 -6.47
N ALA A 335 24.57 -10.17 -6.66
CA ALA A 335 25.29 -10.83 -7.76
C ALA A 335 24.52 -10.79 -9.09
N ASN A 336 23.24 -10.43 -9.09
CA ASN A 336 22.38 -10.42 -10.27
C ASN A 336 22.70 -9.21 -11.19
N GLU A 337 23.13 -9.47 -12.42
CA GLU A 337 23.51 -8.42 -13.38
C GLU A 337 22.38 -7.45 -13.72
N ARG A 338 21.14 -7.97 -13.84
CA ARG A 338 19.96 -7.15 -14.08
C ARG A 338 19.71 -6.18 -12.92
N TYR A 339 19.79 -6.67 -11.70
CA TYR A 339 19.61 -5.81 -10.51
C TYR A 339 20.70 -4.75 -10.43
N GLN A 340 21.97 -5.12 -10.64
CA GLN A 340 23.08 -4.17 -10.66
C GLN A 340 22.89 -3.10 -11.73
N TYR A 341 22.42 -3.49 -12.90
CA TYR A 341 22.10 -2.55 -13.98
C TYR A 341 20.98 -1.59 -13.57
N ALA A 342 19.83 -2.11 -13.11
CA ALA A 342 18.68 -1.33 -12.66
C ALA A 342 19.05 -0.36 -11.52
N ARG A 343 19.87 -0.83 -10.56
CA ARG A 343 20.37 -0.04 -9.43
C ARG A 343 21.23 1.13 -9.88
N ARG A 344 22.15 0.92 -10.83
CA ARG A 344 22.98 2.02 -11.38
C ARG A 344 22.14 3.13 -12.01
N LEU A 345 21.05 2.77 -12.69
CA LEU A 345 20.16 3.75 -13.31
C LEU A 345 19.47 4.66 -12.29
N GLN A 346 19.25 4.20 -11.03
CA GLN A 346 18.61 5.05 -10.02
C GLN A 346 19.49 6.26 -9.66
N SER A 347 20.81 6.10 -9.62
CA SER A 347 21.71 7.20 -9.31
C SER A 347 21.67 8.33 -10.36
N GLU A 348 21.34 8.01 -11.62
CA GLU A 348 21.21 9.02 -12.69
C GLU A 348 20.01 9.95 -12.49
N ILE A 349 18.94 9.47 -11.81
CA ILE A 349 17.73 10.27 -11.56
C ILE A 349 17.86 11.06 -10.25
N VAL A 350 18.46 10.45 -9.23
CA VAL A 350 18.58 11.08 -7.90
C VAL A 350 19.60 12.22 -7.93
N SER A 351 20.63 12.13 -8.79
CA SER A 351 21.72 13.12 -8.86
C SER A 351 21.46 14.28 -9.84
N GLY A 352 20.47 14.19 -10.72
CA GLY A 352 20.08 15.21 -11.71
C GLY A 352 18.84 15.99 -11.27
#